data_3d3c39804d51367de3aecb67d527a482
#
_entry.id   3d3c39804d51367de3aecb67d527a482
#
_cell.length_a   1.000
_cell.length_b   1.000
_cell.length_c   1.000
_cell.angle_alpha   90.00
_cell.angle_beta   90.00
_cell.angle_gamma   90.00
#
_symmetry.space_group_name_H-M   'P 1'
#
loop_
_entity.id
_entity.type
_entity.pdbx_description
1 polymer ?
#
loop_
_entity_poly.entity_id
_entity_poly.type
_entity_poly.pdbx_seq_one_letter_code
_entity_poly.pdbx_strand_id
1 'polypeptide(L)'
;MKKKYDLIFGLGPACSASQAIRRAGLQSLSFPFDWIGPTFGQPGWDHDLQRRTNLICSEFKDWLRPEDFTFLGPHTNGKDKYYNNRLKLIFLHDFPVGSSFQGYFPTLVEKYRRRCTRLLELIRRSKKILIVRVERPDLDYRTPLDDCRYARKCLSEHFAPAQFDIVLLQCDTSLKRGEIREEPIEDGILRISLDYRNLEPGADIMQPDHGLTSVTLRERFSVREYRTQEEIAAWKAKQRAKRYARYGASNFLQYRWRKLMAALGGNGTGNA
;
A
#
# COMPACT_ATOMS: atom_id res chain seq x y z
N MET A 1 20.26 -9.51 -9.42
CA MET A 1 19.10 -10.32 -9.87
C MET A 1 17.90 -9.98 -8.97
N LYS A 2 16.68 -9.76 -9.52
CA LYS A 2 15.50 -9.46 -8.69
C LYS A 2 15.02 -10.68 -7.91
N LYS A 3 14.73 -10.51 -6.62
CA LYS A 3 14.11 -11.57 -5.81
C LYS A 3 12.65 -11.76 -6.24
N LYS A 4 12.27 -13.00 -6.58
CA LYS A 4 10.94 -13.32 -7.12
C LYS A 4 10.01 -13.84 -6.03
N TYR A 5 8.78 -13.33 -6.02
CA TYR A 5 7.72 -13.74 -5.12
C TYR A 5 6.48 -14.18 -5.89
N ASP A 6 5.67 -15.01 -5.27
CA ASP A 6 4.36 -15.37 -5.79
C ASP A 6 3.33 -14.26 -5.50
N LEU A 7 3.41 -13.63 -4.32
CA LEU A 7 2.53 -12.56 -3.89
C LEU A 7 3.34 -11.44 -3.23
N ILE A 8 3.01 -10.18 -3.54
CA ILE A 8 3.53 -9.00 -2.85
C ILE A 8 2.36 -8.14 -2.44
N PHE A 9 2.27 -7.76 -1.16
CA PHE A 9 1.22 -6.87 -0.67
C PHE A 9 1.71 -5.95 0.46
N GLY A 10 1.03 -4.80 0.61
CA GLY A 10 1.32 -3.85 1.66
C GLY A 10 0.61 -4.20 2.97
N LEU A 11 1.33 -4.11 4.08
CA LEU A 11 0.78 -4.31 5.42
C LEU A 11 1.03 -3.08 6.31
N GLY A 12 0.81 -1.90 5.77
CA GLY A 12 0.85 -0.63 6.50
C GLY A 12 2.23 0.05 6.55
N PRO A 13 2.40 0.98 7.47
CA PRO A 13 1.36 1.50 8.37
C PRO A 13 0.24 2.27 7.68
N ALA A 14 0.48 2.88 6.51
CA ALA A 14 -0.51 3.67 5.78
C ALA A 14 -0.67 3.21 4.32
N CYS A 15 -1.39 3.99 3.51
CA CYS A 15 -1.57 3.73 2.07
C CYS A 15 -0.27 3.86 1.25
N SER A 16 0.78 4.43 1.82
CA SER A 16 2.10 4.61 1.17
C SER A 16 2.70 3.30 0.67
N ALA A 17 2.60 2.21 1.44
CA ALA A 17 3.06 0.89 1.02
C ALA A 17 2.34 0.42 -0.25
N SER A 18 1.01 0.47 -0.27
CA SER A 18 0.22 0.07 -1.44
C SER A 18 0.46 0.96 -2.65
N GLN A 19 0.66 2.26 -2.44
CA GLN A 19 0.99 3.18 -3.53
C GLN A 19 2.36 2.87 -4.14
N ALA A 20 3.38 2.63 -3.29
CA ALA A 20 4.73 2.27 -3.74
C ALA A 20 4.71 0.95 -4.54
N ILE A 21 4.08 -0.10 -4.01
CA ILE A 21 3.99 -1.41 -4.67
C ILE A 21 3.25 -1.32 -6.00
N ARG A 22 2.13 -0.57 -6.07
CA ARG A 22 1.35 -0.38 -7.31
C ARG A 22 2.10 0.40 -8.35
N ARG A 23 2.80 1.47 -7.97
CA ARG A 23 3.63 2.26 -8.89
C ARG A 23 4.84 1.45 -9.38
N ALA A 24 5.37 0.55 -8.55
CA ALA A 24 6.40 -0.40 -8.93
C ALA A 24 5.91 -1.48 -9.93
N GLY A 25 4.61 -1.61 -10.14
CA GLY A 25 4.01 -2.66 -10.97
C GLY A 25 3.94 -4.03 -10.29
N LEU A 26 4.15 -4.08 -8.98
CA LEU A 26 4.21 -5.30 -8.18
C LEU A 26 2.86 -5.72 -7.58
N GLN A 27 1.84 -4.86 -7.65
CA GLN A 27 0.49 -5.15 -7.19
C GLN A 27 -0.54 -4.55 -8.12
N SER A 28 -1.44 -5.37 -8.63
CA SER A 28 -2.50 -4.95 -9.54
C SER A 28 -3.91 -5.03 -8.93
N LEU A 29 -4.05 -5.81 -7.88
CA LEU A 29 -5.31 -6.02 -7.16
C LEU A 29 -5.37 -5.17 -5.88
N SER A 30 -6.58 -4.89 -5.40
CA SER A 30 -6.76 -4.23 -4.10
C SER A 30 -6.92 -5.24 -2.99
N PHE A 31 -6.20 -5.01 -1.90
CA PHE A 31 -6.23 -5.80 -0.67
C PHE A 31 -6.84 -5.02 0.51
N PRO A 32 -7.17 -5.67 1.63
CA PRO A 32 -7.89 -5.01 2.72
C PRO A 32 -7.19 -3.78 3.28
N PHE A 33 -5.87 -3.86 3.47
CA PHE A 33 -5.09 -2.81 4.15
C PHE A 33 -4.54 -1.71 3.25
N ASP A 34 -4.83 -1.73 1.94
CA ASP A 34 -4.26 -0.79 0.97
C ASP A 34 -4.55 0.69 1.27
N TRP A 35 -5.69 0.97 1.94
CA TRP A 35 -6.22 2.32 2.13
C TRP A 35 -6.61 2.63 3.58
N ILE A 36 -6.13 1.82 4.52
CA ILE A 36 -6.42 1.93 5.94
C ILE A 36 -5.12 2.23 6.66
N GLY A 37 -5.12 3.23 7.51
CA GLY A 37 -3.99 3.60 8.36
C GLY A 37 -4.22 3.32 9.83
N PRO A 38 -3.17 3.32 10.66
CA PRO A 38 -3.31 3.45 12.10
C PRO A 38 -3.62 4.92 12.45
N THR A 39 -4.07 5.15 13.65
CA THR A 39 -4.18 6.49 14.23
C THR A 39 -2.88 6.83 14.94
N PHE A 40 -1.94 7.41 14.21
CA PHE A 40 -0.65 7.82 14.79
C PHE A 40 -0.83 8.68 16.05
N GLY A 41 -0.07 8.39 17.08
CA GLY A 41 -0.14 9.09 18.36
C GLY A 41 -1.27 8.65 19.30
N GLN A 42 -2.15 7.74 18.89
CA GLN A 42 -3.16 7.15 19.79
C GLN A 42 -2.58 5.93 20.50
N PRO A 43 -2.98 5.63 21.76
CA PRO A 43 -2.48 4.45 22.46
C PRO A 43 -2.62 3.17 21.64
N GLY A 44 -1.54 2.40 21.56
CA GLY A 44 -1.47 1.11 20.88
C GLY A 44 -1.34 1.18 19.35
N TRP A 45 -1.09 2.34 18.77
CA TRP A 45 -0.85 2.46 17.32
C TRP A 45 0.47 1.80 16.87
N ASP A 46 1.42 1.72 17.75
CA ASP A 46 2.77 1.17 17.57
C ASP A 46 2.81 -0.33 17.25
N HIS A 47 1.83 -1.10 17.70
CA HIS A 47 1.67 -2.54 17.36
C HIS A 47 0.74 -2.78 16.16
N ASP A 48 0.66 -1.85 15.22
CA ASP A 48 -0.19 -1.95 14.04
C ASP A 48 0.07 -3.21 13.20
N LEU A 49 1.34 -3.64 13.07
CA LEU A 49 1.69 -4.84 12.31
C LEU A 49 1.12 -6.11 12.95
N GLN A 50 1.21 -6.25 14.26
CA GLN A 50 0.65 -7.41 14.98
C GLN A 50 -0.87 -7.48 14.81
N ARG A 51 -1.59 -6.33 14.96
CA ARG A 51 -3.05 -6.29 14.79
C ARG A 51 -3.48 -6.72 13.40
N ARG A 52 -2.80 -6.24 12.36
CA ARG A 52 -3.08 -6.63 10.96
C ARG A 52 -2.78 -8.10 10.72
N THR A 53 -1.69 -8.60 11.29
CA THR A 53 -1.34 -10.02 11.27
C THR A 53 -2.44 -10.88 11.90
N ASN A 54 -2.91 -10.51 13.08
CA ASN A 54 -3.98 -11.22 13.77
C ASN A 54 -5.28 -11.22 12.97
N LEU A 55 -5.61 -10.13 12.28
CA LEU A 55 -6.77 -10.09 11.38
C LEU A 55 -6.62 -11.06 10.20
N ILE A 56 -5.42 -11.19 9.63
CA ILE A 56 -5.18 -12.16 8.55
C ILE A 56 -5.27 -13.59 9.10
N CYS A 57 -4.64 -13.89 10.24
CA CYS A 57 -4.64 -15.21 10.85
C CYS A 57 -6.03 -15.62 11.38
N SER A 58 -6.87 -14.66 11.81
CA SER A 58 -8.28 -14.92 12.11
C SER A 58 -9.18 -14.95 10.87
N GLU A 59 -8.59 -14.90 9.67
CA GLU A 59 -9.31 -14.83 8.39
C GLU A 59 -10.35 -13.71 8.34
N PHE A 60 -10.03 -12.59 9.00
CA PHE A 60 -10.88 -11.40 9.13
C PHE A 60 -12.22 -11.65 9.83
N LYS A 61 -12.28 -12.62 10.71
CA LYS A 61 -13.48 -12.87 11.51
C LYS A 61 -13.84 -11.62 12.32
N ASP A 62 -15.08 -11.20 12.22
CA ASP A 62 -15.68 -10.09 12.99
C ASP A 62 -14.91 -8.75 12.92
N TRP A 63 -14.15 -8.49 11.84
CA TRP A 63 -13.31 -7.31 11.79
C TRP A 63 -14.05 -6.00 11.49
N LEU A 64 -15.21 -6.05 10.81
CA LEU A 64 -16.05 -4.89 10.52
C LEU A 64 -17.39 -5.04 11.24
N ARG A 65 -17.49 -4.48 12.44
CA ARG A 65 -18.73 -4.39 13.20
C ARG A 65 -19.12 -2.90 13.30
N PRO A 66 -20.38 -2.53 13.01
CA PRO A 66 -20.79 -1.12 12.96
C PRO A 66 -20.60 -0.40 14.30
N GLU A 67 -20.78 -1.09 15.42
CA GLU A 67 -20.61 -0.55 16.77
C GLU A 67 -19.16 -0.15 17.12
N ASP A 68 -18.17 -0.64 16.36
CA ASP A 68 -16.77 -0.31 16.58
C ASP A 68 -16.38 1.05 15.96
N PHE A 69 -17.26 1.67 15.14
CA PHE A 69 -16.92 2.85 14.37
C PHE A 69 -17.36 4.16 15.02
N THR A 70 -16.42 5.11 15.09
CA THR A 70 -16.68 6.50 15.52
C THR A 70 -16.41 7.44 14.34
N PHE A 71 -17.32 8.38 14.10
CA PHE A 71 -17.16 9.45 13.13
C PHE A 71 -16.15 10.50 13.63
N LEU A 72 -15.20 10.87 12.78
CA LEU A 72 -14.17 11.87 13.10
C LEU A 72 -14.29 13.18 12.28
N GLY A 73 -15.34 13.31 11.49
CA GLY A 73 -15.54 14.47 10.63
C GLY A 73 -15.13 14.24 9.17
N PRO A 74 -15.34 15.24 8.31
CA PRO A 74 -14.98 15.17 6.91
C PRO A 74 -13.45 15.21 6.70
N HIS A 75 -13.01 14.64 5.58
CA HIS A 75 -11.62 14.71 5.12
C HIS A 75 -11.53 15.52 3.83
N THR A 76 -10.38 16.13 3.57
CA THR A 76 -10.12 16.98 2.39
C THR A 76 -10.26 16.26 1.05
N ASN A 77 -10.27 14.93 1.04
CA ASN A 77 -10.43 14.12 -0.18
C ASN A 77 -11.91 13.86 -0.57
N GLY A 78 -12.88 14.54 0.04
CA GLY A 78 -14.32 14.34 -0.21
C GLY A 78 -14.89 13.06 0.42
N LYS A 79 -14.25 12.56 1.46
CA LYS A 79 -14.68 11.41 2.25
C LYS A 79 -14.83 11.77 3.71
N ASP A 80 -15.68 11.05 4.42
CA ASP A 80 -15.78 11.11 5.86
C ASP A 80 -14.74 10.19 6.50
N LYS A 81 -14.17 10.66 7.60
CA LYS A 81 -13.21 9.90 8.42
C LYS A 81 -13.97 9.10 9.46
N TYR A 82 -13.68 7.82 9.53
CA TYR A 82 -14.16 6.94 10.58
C TYR A 82 -13.02 6.20 11.25
N TYR A 83 -13.10 6.07 12.55
CA TYR A 83 -12.15 5.34 13.38
C TYR A 83 -12.79 4.06 13.90
N ASN A 84 -12.12 2.93 13.68
CA ASN A 84 -12.51 1.68 14.30
C ASN A 84 -11.81 1.55 15.67
N ASN A 85 -12.56 1.70 16.74
CA ASN A 85 -12.06 1.76 18.11
C ASN A 85 -11.39 0.47 18.56
N ARG A 86 -11.91 -0.68 18.13
CA ARG A 86 -11.38 -1.98 18.50
C ARG A 86 -10.07 -2.30 17.79
N LEU A 87 -10.00 -1.99 16.50
CA LEU A 87 -8.84 -2.31 15.67
C LEU A 87 -7.79 -1.19 15.63
N LYS A 88 -8.09 -0.02 16.19
CA LYS A 88 -7.22 1.15 16.16
C LYS A 88 -6.84 1.56 14.71
N LEU A 89 -7.79 1.43 13.79
CA LEU A 89 -7.62 1.71 12.37
C LEU A 89 -8.50 2.88 11.93
N ILE A 90 -7.96 3.73 11.06
CA ILE A 90 -8.68 4.86 10.47
C ILE A 90 -9.03 4.58 9.01
N PHE A 91 -10.28 4.86 8.65
CA PHE A 91 -10.85 4.74 7.32
C PHE A 91 -11.03 6.14 6.72
N LEU A 92 -10.11 6.53 5.83
CA LEU A 92 -10.05 7.87 5.22
C LEU A 92 -10.60 7.92 3.79
N HIS A 93 -10.83 6.77 3.15
CA HIS A 93 -11.08 6.71 1.71
C HIS A 93 -12.40 6.01 1.36
N ASP A 94 -13.19 5.66 2.35
CA ASP A 94 -14.32 4.77 2.13
C ASP A 94 -15.67 5.48 2.10
N PHE A 95 -16.00 6.24 3.10
CA PHE A 95 -17.33 6.82 3.29
C PHE A 95 -17.47 8.13 2.51
N PRO A 96 -18.41 8.24 1.54
CA PRO A 96 -18.66 9.51 0.87
C PRO A 96 -19.23 10.55 1.85
N VAL A 97 -18.78 11.81 1.74
CA VAL A 97 -19.35 12.92 2.53
C VAL A 97 -20.86 13.00 2.32
N GLY A 98 -21.60 13.15 3.41
CA GLY A 98 -23.05 13.26 3.38
C GLY A 98 -23.81 11.94 3.24
N SER A 99 -23.12 10.80 3.13
CA SER A 99 -23.80 9.50 3.21
C SER A 99 -24.06 9.13 4.68
N SER A 100 -25.25 8.57 4.97
CA SER A 100 -25.48 8.02 6.31
C SER A 100 -24.58 6.81 6.54
N PHE A 101 -24.02 6.69 7.74
CA PHE A 101 -23.18 5.55 8.11
C PHE A 101 -23.93 4.23 7.91
N GLN A 102 -25.11 4.11 8.47
CA GLN A 102 -25.93 2.89 8.40
C GLN A 102 -26.27 2.51 6.96
N GLY A 103 -26.61 3.49 6.12
CA GLY A 103 -26.93 3.25 4.71
C GLY A 103 -25.71 2.80 3.88
N TYR A 104 -24.52 3.32 4.20
CA TYR A 104 -23.29 3.00 3.42
C TYR A 104 -22.51 1.79 3.97
N PHE A 105 -22.66 1.47 5.26
CA PHE A 105 -21.90 0.40 5.91
C PHE A 105 -21.99 -0.97 5.21
N PRO A 106 -23.17 -1.43 4.73
CA PRO A 106 -23.26 -2.68 3.96
C PRO A 106 -22.37 -2.68 2.70
N THR A 107 -22.27 -1.54 1.99
CA THR A 107 -21.39 -1.37 0.83
C THR A 107 -19.92 -1.48 1.21
N LEU A 108 -19.55 -0.92 2.37
CA LEU A 108 -18.21 -1.06 2.93
C LEU A 108 -17.89 -2.53 3.21
N VAL A 109 -18.77 -3.22 3.94
CA VAL A 109 -18.58 -4.63 4.30
C VAL A 109 -18.39 -5.50 3.06
N GLU A 110 -19.25 -5.36 2.04
CA GLU A 110 -19.14 -6.12 0.79
C GLU A 110 -17.83 -5.83 0.05
N LYS A 111 -17.41 -4.58 0.01
CA LYS A 111 -16.12 -4.19 -0.58
C LYS A 111 -14.95 -4.88 0.10
N TYR A 112 -14.95 -4.90 1.44
CA TYR A 112 -13.86 -5.50 2.20
C TYR A 112 -13.92 -7.02 2.21
N ARG A 113 -15.11 -7.62 2.26
CA ARG A 113 -15.29 -9.06 2.10
C ARG A 113 -14.59 -9.58 0.85
N ARG A 114 -14.82 -8.94 -0.31
CA ARG A 114 -14.15 -9.31 -1.59
C ARG A 114 -12.63 -9.14 -1.55
N ARG A 115 -12.13 -8.13 -0.82
CA ARG A 115 -10.69 -7.90 -0.68
C ARG A 115 -10.03 -8.91 0.23
N CYS A 116 -10.69 -9.25 1.34
CA CYS A 116 -10.23 -10.25 2.31
C CYS A 116 -10.20 -11.64 1.67
N THR A 117 -11.31 -12.08 1.06
CA THR A 117 -11.37 -13.37 0.34
C THR A 117 -10.24 -13.47 -0.68
N ARG A 118 -10.06 -12.45 -1.51
CA ARG A 118 -8.98 -12.43 -2.50
C ARG A 118 -7.59 -12.54 -1.89
N LEU A 119 -7.31 -11.82 -0.81
CA LEU A 119 -6.01 -11.90 -0.14
C LEU A 119 -5.76 -13.30 0.41
N LEU A 120 -6.72 -13.88 1.11
CA LEU A 120 -6.62 -15.23 1.69
C LEU A 120 -6.43 -16.30 0.62
N GLU A 121 -7.19 -16.23 -0.48
CA GLU A 121 -7.04 -17.15 -1.63
C GLU A 121 -5.64 -17.07 -2.25
N LEU A 122 -5.10 -15.86 -2.43
CA LEU A 122 -3.77 -15.67 -2.98
C LEU A 122 -2.69 -16.14 -2.02
N ILE A 123 -2.82 -15.89 -0.72
CA ILE A 123 -1.90 -16.41 0.29
C ILE A 123 -1.85 -17.94 0.22
N ARG A 124 -3.01 -18.61 0.22
CA ARG A 124 -3.10 -20.09 0.18
C ARG A 124 -2.51 -20.71 -1.09
N ARG A 125 -2.47 -19.98 -2.19
CA ARG A 125 -1.90 -20.43 -3.47
C ARG A 125 -0.42 -20.08 -3.63
N SER A 126 0.14 -19.29 -2.73
CA SER A 126 1.51 -18.77 -2.80
C SER A 126 2.45 -19.60 -1.93
N LYS A 127 3.68 -19.82 -2.44
CA LYS A 127 4.74 -20.44 -1.64
C LYS A 127 5.66 -19.39 -1.04
N LYS A 128 5.88 -18.28 -1.74
CA LYS A 128 6.80 -17.23 -1.32
C LYS A 128 6.13 -15.85 -1.41
N ILE A 129 5.98 -15.20 -0.28
CA ILE A 129 5.20 -13.98 -0.12
C ILE A 129 6.08 -12.88 0.45
N LEU A 130 5.98 -11.67 -0.11
CA LEU A 130 6.63 -10.47 0.42
C LEU A 130 5.59 -9.52 1.00
N ILE A 131 5.79 -9.17 2.26
CA ILE A 131 5.07 -8.08 2.92
C ILE A 131 5.93 -6.83 2.83
N VAL A 132 5.33 -5.72 2.37
CA VAL A 132 6.00 -4.43 2.28
C VAL A 132 5.40 -3.47 3.29
N ARG A 133 6.26 -2.84 4.08
CA ARG A 133 5.92 -1.68 4.93
C ARG A 133 6.73 -0.48 4.47
N VAL A 134 6.08 0.68 4.38
CA VAL A 134 6.73 1.96 4.09
C VAL A 134 6.45 2.89 5.26
N GLU A 135 7.46 3.18 6.05
CA GLU A 135 7.36 4.06 7.21
C GLU A 135 7.10 5.50 6.78
N ARG A 136 6.51 6.29 7.65
CA ARG A 136 6.25 7.70 7.34
C ARG A 136 7.52 8.52 7.48
N PRO A 137 7.82 9.41 6.53
CA PRO A 137 9.06 10.20 6.56
C PRO A 137 9.09 11.27 7.65
N ASP A 138 7.92 11.68 8.16
CA ASP A 138 7.75 12.73 9.16
C ASP A 138 7.74 12.21 10.61
N LEU A 139 7.78 10.89 10.80
CA LEU A 139 7.77 10.28 12.12
C LEU A 139 9.09 9.59 12.42
N ASP A 140 9.59 9.79 13.62
CA ASP A 140 10.70 8.99 14.16
C ASP A 140 10.22 7.64 14.70
N TYR A 141 9.28 7.03 13.96
CA TYR A 141 8.76 5.73 14.27
C TYR A 141 9.44 4.67 13.42
N ARG A 142 9.80 3.59 14.08
CA ARG A 142 10.33 2.39 13.46
C ARG A 142 9.45 1.21 13.82
N THR A 143 9.08 0.42 12.82
CA THR A 143 8.36 -0.83 13.07
C THR A 143 9.21 -1.72 13.98
N PRO A 144 8.70 -2.12 15.17
CA PRO A 144 9.46 -2.97 16.07
C PRO A 144 9.85 -4.29 15.40
N LEU A 145 11.09 -4.71 15.62
CA LEU A 145 11.58 -5.96 15.04
C LEU A 145 10.79 -7.17 15.56
N ASP A 146 10.38 -7.13 16.82
CA ASP A 146 9.56 -8.19 17.41
C ASP A 146 8.18 -8.29 16.75
N ASP A 147 7.60 -7.18 16.27
CA ASP A 147 6.38 -7.22 15.47
C ASP A 147 6.60 -7.92 14.12
N CYS A 148 7.77 -7.73 13.51
CA CYS A 148 8.13 -8.41 12.26
C CYS A 148 8.33 -9.91 12.49
N ARG A 149 9.03 -10.29 13.56
CA ARG A 149 9.21 -11.71 13.96
C ARG A 149 7.87 -12.37 14.25
N TYR A 150 7.03 -11.70 15.03
CA TYR A 150 5.68 -12.15 15.31
C TYR A 150 4.87 -12.36 14.03
N ALA A 151 4.85 -11.38 13.13
CA ALA A 151 4.10 -11.47 11.87
C ALA A 151 4.58 -12.64 11.00
N ARG A 152 5.88 -12.78 10.81
CA ARG A 152 6.43 -13.90 10.04
C ARG A 152 6.05 -15.25 10.65
N LYS A 153 6.25 -15.40 11.95
CA LYS A 153 5.93 -16.64 12.67
C LYS A 153 4.45 -17.00 12.52
N CYS A 154 3.56 -16.11 12.94
CA CYS A 154 2.12 -16.37 12.92
C CYS A 154 1.59 -16.67 11.50
N LEU A 155 2.01 -15.89 10.50
CA LEU A 155 1.56 -16.11 9.12
C LEU A 155 2.11 -17.42 8.53
N SER A 156 3.38 -17.74 8.78
CA SER A 156 3.98 -18.97 8.26
C SER A 156 3.42 -20.23 8.93
N GLU A 157 3.10 -20.16 10.22
CA GLU A 157 2.45 -21.25 10.94
C GLU A 157 0.99 -21.44 10.45
N HIS A 158 0.24 -20.34 10.30
CA HIS A 158 -1.17 -20.39 9.91
C HIS A 158 -1.39 -20.81 8.45
N PHE A 159 -0.49 -20.38 7.55
CA PHE A 159 -0.60 -20.62 6.11
C PHE A 159 0.49 -21.56 5.55
N ALA A 160 0.99 -22.48 6.36
CA ALA A 160 1.98 -23.45 5.88
C ALA A 160 1.48 -24.17 4.61
N PRO A 161 2.34 -24.41 3.60
CA PRO A 161 3.78 -24.20 3.58
C PRO A 161 4.28 -22.84 3.07
N ALA A 162 3.43 -21.80 3.06
CA ALA A 162 3.81 -20.46 2.58
C ALA A 162 4.90 -19.83 3.48
N GLN A 163 5.92 -19.25 2.84
CA GLN A 163 6.98 -18.51 3.50
C GLN A 163 6.74 -17.01 3.34
N PHE A 164 6.90 -16.25 4.42
CA PHE A 164 6.71 -14.82 4.43
C PHE A 164 8.03 -14.10 4.69
N ASP A 165 8.39 -13.22 3.76
CA ASP A 165 9.46 -12.24 3.96
C ASP A 165 8.83 -10.86 4.23
N ILE A 166 9.53 -10.01 4.96
CA ILE A 166 9.14 -8.62 5.25
C ILE A 166 10.23 -7.69 4.76
N VAL A 167 9.84 -6.65 4.03
CA VAL A 167 10.71 -5.52 3.73
C VAL A 167 10.18 -4.26 4.40
N LEU A 168 11.06 -3.59 5.12
CA LEU A 168 10.84 -2.30 5.76
C LEU A 168 11.54 -1.23 4.94
N LEU A 169 10.77 -0.33 4.28
CA LEU A 169 11.31 0.89 3.72
C LEU A 169 11.31 1.96 4.82
N GLN A 170 12.49 2.39 5.21
CA GLN A 170 12.73 3.36 6.26
C GLN A 170 13.27 4.66 5.67
N CYS A 171 12.68 5.80 6.07
CA CYS A 171 13.23 7.10 5.73
C CYS A 171 14.47 7.38 6.60
N ASP A 172 15.60 7.60 5.95
CA ASP A 172 16.85 7.95 6.62
C ASP A 172 17.40 9.25 6.00
N THR A 173 17.23 10.33 6.75
CA THR A 173 17.65 11.68 6.32
C THR A 173 19.15 11.93 6.42
N SER A 174 19.92 11.01 7.00
CA SER A 174 21.38 11.07 7.04
C SER A 174 22.03 10.61 5.72
N LEU A 175 21.28 9.88 4.88
CA LEU A 175 21.72 9.43 3.57
C LEU A 175 21.57 10.55 2.54
N LYS A 176 22.50 10.60 1.59
CA LYS A 176 22.35 11.47 0.41
C LYS A 176 21.14 11.01 -0.41
N ARG A 177 20.43 11.97 -1.02
CA ARG A 177 19.30 11.63 -1.86
C ARG A 177 19.71 10.72 -3.01
N GLY A 178 19.03 9.58 -3.14
CA GLY A 178 19.38 8.53 -4.10
C GLY A 178 20.35 7.46 -3.56
N GLU A 179 20.98 7.70 -2.43
CA GLU A 179 21.74 6.67 -1.71
C GLU A 179 20.76 5.68 -1.06
N ILE A 180 21.10 4.40 -1.14
CA ILE A 180 20.29 3.31 -0.59
C ILE A 180 21.18 2.42 0.26
N ARG A 181 20.75 2.16 1.49
CA ARG A 181 21.38 1.20 2.38
C ARG A 181 20.46 0.01 2.58
N GLU A 182 20.96 -1.18 2.30
CA GLU A 182 20.26 -2.44 2.54
C GLU A 182 20.89 -3.18 3.72
N GLU A 183 20.06 -3.57 4.66
CA GLU A 183 20.46 -4.24 5.88
C GLU A 183 19.59 -5.49 6.06
N PRO A 184 20.12 -6.69 5.79
CA PRO A 184 19.50 -7.93 6.23
C PRO A 184 19.50 -7.96 7.76
N ILE A 185 18.34 -7.78 8.38
CA ILE A 185 18.23 -7.80 9.85
C ILE A 185 18.35 -9.24 10.35
N GLU A 186 17.61 -10.12 9.72
CA GLU A 186 17.62 -11.56 9.96
C GLU A 186 17.00 -12.28 8.76
N ASP A 187 17.01 -13.61 8.76
CA ASP A 187 16.39 -14.37 7.64
C ASP A 187 14.95 -13.92 7.40
N GLY A 188 14.66 -13.53 6.16
CA GLY A 188 13.36 -13.06 5.70
C GLY A 188 12.94 -11.67 6.19
N ILE A 189 13.79 -10.91 6.90
CA ILE A 189 13.52 -9.50 7.23
C ILE A 189 14.63 -8.61 6.68
N LEU A 190 14.28 -7.73 5.76
CA LEU A 190 15.17 -6.78 5.11
C LEU A 190 14.75 -5.34 5.42
N ARG A 191 15.68 -4.51 5.86
CA ARG A 191 15.52 -3.07 5.93
C ARG A 191 16.17 -2.44 4.70
N ILE A 192 15.45 -1.50 4.08
CA ILE A 192 15.97 -0.65 3.01
C ILE A 192 15.79 0.80 3.46
N SER A 193 16.91 1.46 3.72
CA SER A 193 16.95 2.86 4.16
C SER A 193 17.33 3.77 3.01
N LEU A 194 16.59 4.85 2.82
CA LEU A 194 16.88 5.91 1.84
C LEU A 194 16.12 7.18 2.24
N ASP A 195 16.61 8.35 1.82
CA ASP A 195 15.85 9.61 1.99
C ASP A 195 14.76 9.71 0.92
N TYR A 196 13.53 9.34 1.29
CA TYR A 196 12.35 9.44 0.43
C TYR A 196 11.36 10.53 0.89
N ARG A 197 11.83 11.55 1.59
CA ARG A 197 10.98 12.72 1.87
C ARG A 197 10.51 13.33 0.55
N ASN A 198 9.27 13.78 0.53
CA ASN A 198 8.78 14.56 -0.60
C ASN A 198 9.22 16.02 -0.39
N LEU A 199 10.22 16.46 -1.16
CA LEU A 199 10.81 17.79 -1.06
C LEU A 199 10.21 18.79 -2.06
N GLU A 200 9.18 18.41 -2.81
CA GLU A 200 8.50 19.32 -3.73
C GLU A 200 7.79 20.44 -2.92
N PRO A 201 7.86 21.69 -3.38
CA PRO A 201 7.16 22.80 -2.72
C PRO A 201 5.66 22.51 -2.56
N GLY A 202 5.14 22.62 -1.32
CA GLY A 202 3.74 22.33 -1.00
C GLY A 202 3.37 20.84 -0.91
N ALA A 203 4.34 19.95 -0.98
CA ALA A 203 4.10 18.53 -0.79
C ALA A 203 3.65 18.20 0.64
N ASP A 204 2.81 17.19 0.76
CA ASP A 204 2.45 16.63 2.05
C ASP A 204 3.65 15.90 2.66
N ILE A 205 4.20 16.45 3.74
CA ILE A 205 5.36 15.88 4.45
C ILE A 205 5.11 14.48 5.01
N MET A 206 3.86 14.11 5.21
CA MET A 206 3.47 12.77 5.66
C MET A 206 3.58 11.72 4.55
N GLN A 207 3.63 12.16 3.29
CA GLN A 207 3.70 11.27 2.14
C GLN A 207 5.15 11.09 1.68
N PRO A 208 5.57 9.84 1.45
CA PRO A 208 6.87 9.58 0.86
C PRO A 208 6.91 10.05 -0.59
N ASP A 209 8.12 10.31 -1.11
CA ASP A 209 8.34 10.35 -2.54
C ASP A 209 8.05 8.97 -3.15
N HIS A 210 6.86 8.84 -3.71
CA HIS A 210 6.41 7.59 -4.30
C HIS A 210 7.21 7.19 -5.55
N GLY A 211 7.90 8.11 -6.19
CA GLY A 211 8.82 7.83 -7.29
C GLY A 211 10.00 7.01 -6.78
N LEU A 212 10.70 7.52 -5.77
CA LEU A 212 11.85 6.84 -5.17
C LEU A 212 11.49 5.48 -4.57
N THR A 213 10.46 5.43 -3.73
CA THR A 213 10.04 4.16 -3.10
C THR A 213 9.62 3.10 -4.12
N SER A 214 8.94 3.49 -5.21
CA SER A 214 8.50 2.55 -6.23
C SER A 214 9.65 2.06 -7.12
N VAL A 215 10.62 2.90 -7.44
CA VAL A 215 11.83 2.49 -8.18
C VAL A 215 12.63 1.51 -7.34
N THR A 216 12.86 1.83 -6.06
CA THR A 216 13.56 0.97 -5.11
C THR A 216 12.97 -0.44 -5.07
N LEU A 217 11.64 -0.54 -4.94
CA LEU A 217 10.96 -1.84 -4.92
C LEU A 217 11.05 -2.58 -6.27
N ARG A 218 10.83 -1.86 -7.39
CA ARG A 218 10.83 -2.45 -8.73
C ARG A 218 12.19 -3.01 -9.14
N GLU A 219 13.27 -2.41 -8.69
CA GLU A 219 14.62 -2.87 -9.00
C GLU A 219 15.01 -4.15 -8.25
N ARG A 220 14.44 -4.36 -7.06
CA ARG A 220 14.79 -5.46 -6.16
C ARG A 220 13.87 -6.65 -6.23
N PHE A 221 12.61 -6.41 -6.53
CA PHE A 221 11.58 -7.44 -6.45
C PHE A 221 10.83 -7.62 -7.76
N SER A 222 10.32 -8.82 -7.94
CA SER A 222 9.39 -9.18 -9.02
C SER A 222 8.29 -10.08 -8.46
N VAL A 223 7.11 -10.02 -9.08
CA VAL A 223 5.95 -10.80 -8.65
C VAL A 223 5.45 -11.66 -9.82
N ARG A 224 4.96 -12.85 -9.50
CA ARG A 224 4.25 -13.69 -10.47
C ARG A 224 2.92 -13.03 -10.83
N GLU A 225 2.61 -12.96 -12.13
CA GLU A 225 1.29 -12.50 -12.57
C GLU A 225 0.28 -13.64 -12.46
N TYR A 226 -0.77 -13.43 -11.68
CA TYR A 226 -1.83 -14.43 -11.46
C TYR A 226 -3.02 -14.29 -12.39
N ARG A 227 -3.11 -13.14 -13.05
CA ARG A 227 -4.21 -12.89 -13.99
C ARG A 227 -3.92 -13.49 -15.33
N THR A 228 -4.96 -13.99 -15.99
CA THR A 228 -4.88 -14.36 -17.40
C THR A 228 -4.62 -13.13 -18.28
N GLN A 229 -4.16 -13.35 -19.51
CA GLN A 229 -3.97 -12.25 -20.46
C GLN A 229 -5.29 -11.51 -20.73
N GLU A 230 -6.41 -12.21 -20.72
CA GLU A 230 -7.76 -11.65 -20.88
C GLU A 230 -8.14 -10.76 -19.69
N GLU A 231 -7.91 -11.21 -18.47
CA GLU A 231 -8.15 -10.42 -17.25
C GLU A 231 -7.27 -9.17 -17.21
N ILE A 232 -6.01 -9.28 -17.65
CA ILE A 232 -5.10 -8.14 -17.79
C ILE A 232 -5.63 -7.14 -18.83
N ALA A 233 -6.09 -7.63 -19.98
CA ALA A 233 -6.65 -6.79 -21.04
C ALA A 233 -7.93 -6.08 -20.57
N ALA A 234 -8.84 -6.82 -19.95
CA ALA A 234 -10.07 -6.27 -19.37
C ALA A 234 -9.79 -5.20 -18.29
N TRP A 235 -8.83 -5.46 -17.41
CA TRP A 235 -8.42 -4.49 -16.41
C TRP A 235 -7.83 -3.22 -17.04
N LYS A 236 -6.93 -3.37 -18.03
CA LYS A 236 -6.35 -2.23 -18.78
C LYS A 236 -7.43 -1.41 -19.47
N ALA A 237 -8.41 -2.07 -20.10
CA ALA A 237 -9.55 -1.41 -20.75
C ALA A 237 -10.38 -0.61 -19.71
N LYS A 238 -10.70 -1.21 -18.57
CA LYS A 238 -11.42 -0.55 -17.48
C LYS A 238 -10.66 0.67 -16.91
N GLN A 239 -9.35 0.56 -16.74
CA GLN A 239 -8.52 1.72 -16.30
C GLN A 239 -8.49 2.82 -17.35
N ARG A 240 -8.44 2.46 -18.63
CA ARG A 240 -8.52 3.42 -19.74
C ARG A 240 -9.86 4.16 -19.72
N ALA A 241 -10.98 3.42 -19.63
CA ALA A 241 -12.32 4.00 -19.56
C ALA A 241 -12.46 4.97 -18.36
N LYS A 242 -11.98 4.60 -17.18
CA LYS A 242 -11.97 5.50 -16.00
C LYS A 242 -11.16 6.79 -16.23
N ARG A 243 -10.04 6.70 -16.93
CA ARG A 243 -9.23 7.89 -17.27
C ARG A 243 -9.96 8.79 -18.27
N TYR A 244 -10.61 8.21 -19.28
CA TYR A 244 -11.44 8.96 -20.23
C TYR A 244 -12.60 9.68 -19.53
N ALA A 245 -13.30 8.99 -18.63
CA ALA A 245 -14.39 9.58 -17.86
C ALA A 245 -13.91 10.72 -16.94
N ARG A 246 -12.69 10.61 -16.39
CA ARG A 246 -12.15 11.60 -15.45
C ARG A 246 -11.60 12.86 -16.13
N TYR A 247 -11.01 12.73 -17.31
CA TYR A 247 -10.25 13.83 -17.95
C TYR A 247 -10.89 14.34 -19.24
N GLY A 248 -11.96 13.69 -19.75
CA GLY A 248 -12.49 13.97 -21.08
C GLY A 248 -11.53 13.49 -22.19
N ALA A 249 -12.05 13.30 -23.41
CA ALA A 249 -11.25 12.75 -24.52
C ALA A 249 -10.10 13.69 -24.95
N SER A 250 -10.34 14.99 -25.00
CA SER A 250 -9.35 16.00 -25.42
C SER A 250 -8.17 16.13 -24.43
N ASN A 251 -8.47 16.21 -23.13
CA ASN A 251 -7.43 16.31 -22.09
C ASN A 251 -6.63 15.02 -21.93
N PHE A 252 -7.22 13.86 -22.24
CA PHE A 252 -6.52 12.59 -22.22
C PHE A 252 -5.50 12.46 -23.37
N LEU A 253 -5.84 12.94 -24.55
CA LEU A 253 -4.92 12.98 -25.70
C LEU A 253 -3.75 13.94 -25.43
N GLN A 254 -4.01 15.12 -24.85
CA GLN A 254 -2.95 16.03 -24.41
C GLN A 254 -2.06 15.44 -23.33
N TYR A 255 -2.62 14.71 -22.36
CA TYR A 255 -1.84 14.00 -21.34
C TYR A 255 -0.97 12.90 -21.95
N ARG A 256 -1.48 12.11 -22.90
CA ARG A 256 -0.69 11.10 -23.61
C ARG A 256 0.41 11.73 -24.45
N TRP A 257 0.10 12.82 -25.12
CA TRP A 257 1.07 13.59 -25.93
C TRP A 257 2.20 14.12 -25.04
N ARG A 258 1.88 14.76 -23.92
CA ARG A 258 2.90 15.22 -22.94
C ARG A 258 3.76 14.08 -22.42
N LYS A 259 3.18 12.93 -22.11
CA LYS A 259 3.94 11.76 -21.67
C LYS A 259 4.83 11.16 -22.77
N LEU A 260 4.37 11.15 -24.00
CA LEU A 260 5.15 10.71 -25.16
C LEU A 260 6.31 11.66 -25.41
N MET A 261 6.06 12.96 -25.38
CA MET A 261 7.10 14.00 -25.57
C MET A 261 8.11 13.98 -24.43
N ALA A 262 7.71 13.77 -23.19
CA ALA A 262 8.62 13.59 -22.05
C ALA A 262 9.47 12.31 -22.17
N ALA A 263 8.93 11.24 -22.76
CA ALA A 263 9.66 10.00 -23.00
C ALA A 263 10.63 10.10 -24.21
N LEU A 264 10.30 10.95 -25.20
CA LEU A 264 11.12 11.18 -26.39
C LEU A 264 12.09 12.37 -26.22
N GLY A 265 11.80 13.30 -25.31
CA GLY A 265 12.54 14.55 -25.09
C GLY A 265 13.63 14.50 -24.03
N GLY A 266 14.08 13.33 -23.64
CA GLY A 266 15.18 13.16 -22.67
C GLY A 266 16.58 13.44 -23.25
N ASN A 267 16.73 14.34 -24.23
CA ASN A 267 18.02 14.97 -24.60
C ASN A 267 17.75 16.14 -25.54
N GLY A 268 17.73 17.33 -24.99
CA GLY A 268 17.61 18.56 -25.75
C GLY A 268 17.99 19.74 -24.88
N THR A 269 19.25 19.79 -24.44
CA THR A 269 19.91 21.05 -24.10
C THR A 269 20.01 21.85 -25.38
N GLY A 270 19.21 22.89 -25.50
CA GLY A 270 19.27 23.86 -26.60
C GLY A 270 19.30 25.26 -25.99
N ASN A 271 20.50 25.79 -25.85
CA ASN A 271 20.74 27.22 -25.72
C ASN A 271 20.04 27.99 -26.85
N ALA A 272 19.27 29.00 -26.50
CA ALA A 272 19.21 30.30 -27.15
C ALA A 272 18.41 31.24 -26.23
#